data_6084c38490a2096eb4ababaa91db9a29
#
_entry.id   6084c38490a2096eb4ababaa91db9a29
#
_cell.length_a   1.000
_cell.length_b   1.000
_cell.length_c   1.000
_cell.angle_alpha   90.00
_cell.angle_beta   90.00
_cell.angle_gamma   90.00
#
_symmetry.space_group_name_H-M   'P 1'
#
loop_
_entity.id
_entity.type
_entity.pdbx_description
1 polymer ?
#
loop_
_entity_poly.entity_id
_entity_poly.type
_entity_poly.pdbx_seq_one_letter_code
_entity_poly.pdbx_strand_id
1 'polypeptide(L)'
;NGMEAEKLRNVPGVIYHGVKTGKLRRYFDWKNFTDPFRVAAGAFQSAHLMGKIKPDVCFSKGGFVAVPVVFGAWLHHVPVVCHESDLTPGLANKLSRPFVRRIATTFPECAQMLGAKAEMVGTPLRPELFRGSRAKGLSFLHFDGTKPVLLMMGGSLGAQAVNKALRDALPMLTGTFDVAHICGKGNLDPTLDKTPGYTQVEFLDKELPDVLAAADLVLSRAGSNALMEFQALARPLLLVPYPKGASRGDQILNAQSLEKRGLCHVLLQENMTPQTLTDALMQTWAERDKLTAAVKNAPPADGTKRVLEMIEEVQT
;
A
#
# COMPACT_ATOMS: atom_id res chain seq x y z
N ASN A 1 12.23 12.79 -14.97
CA ASN A 1 10.90 13.38 -14.71
C ASN A 1 9.94 12.23 -14.40
N GLY A 2 9.84 11.81 -13.15
CA GLY A 2 8.92 10.78 -12.68
C GLY A 2 7.73 11.42 -11.97
N MET A 3 6.72 10.61 -11.67
CA MET A 3 5.52 10.98 -10.91
C MET A 3 5.89 11.54 -9.52
N GLU A 4 6.97 11.05 -8.93
CA GLU A 4 7.51 11.51 -7.66
C GLU A 4 7.98 12.97 -7.72
N ALA A 5 8.68 13.35 -8.82
CA ALA A 5 9.15 14.72 -9.02
C ALA A 5 7.99 15.72 -9.08
N GLU A 6 6.88 15.34 -9.70
CA GLU A 6 5.69 16.16 -9.81
C GLU A 6 5.00 16.34 -8.45
N LYS A 7 4.82 15.24 -7.72
CA LYS A 7 4.18 15.26 -6.39
C LYS A 7 4.99 16.01 -5.33
N LEU A 8 6.33 15.92 -5.37
CA LEU A 8 7.20 16.55 -4.38
C LEU A 8 7.50 18.02 -4.68
N ARG A 9 7.27 18.50 -5.91
CA ARG A 9 7.62 19.86 -6.33
C ARG A 9 7.00 20.96 -5.47
N ASN A 10 5.81 20.72 -4.94
CA ASN A 10 5.03 21.69 -4.18
C ASN A 10 5.04 21.40 -2.67
N VAL A 11 5.88 20.47 -2.19
CA VAL A 11 6.00 20.18 -0.77
C VAL A 11 7.01 21.13 -0.14
N PRO A 12 6.62 22.02 0.81
CA PRO A 12 7.53 22.96 1.43
C PRO A 12 8.71 22.27 2.13
N GLY A 13 9.91 22.81 1.96
CA GLY A 13 11.13 22.28 2.59
C GLY A 13 11.71 21.03 1.92
N VAL A 14 11.10 20.50 0.86
CA VAL A 14 11.60 19.32 0.13
C VAL A 14 12.39 19.75 -1.11
N ILE A 15 13.63 19.29 -1.22
CA ILE A 15 14.47 19.46 -2.42
C ILE A 15 14.56 18.12 -3.15
N TYR A 16 14.06 18.07 -4.38
CA TYR A 16 14.07 16.86 -5.20
C TYR A 16 15.39 16.72 -5.95
N HIS A 17 16.05 15.55 -5.79
CA HIS A 17 17.24 15.17 -6.54
C HIS A 17 16.98 13.88 -7.32
N GLY A 18 17.04 13.94 -8.64
CA GLY A 18 16.93 12.76 -9.50
C GLY A 18 18.25 12.01 -9.59
N VAL A 19 18.23 10.70 -9.34
CA VAL A 19 19.39 9.81 -9.48
C VAL A 19 19.19 8.83 -10.63
N LYS A 20 20.24 8.62 -11.44
CA LYS A 20 20.21 7.60 -12.51
C LYS A 20 20.14 6.21 -11.88
N THR A 21 19.23 5.38 -12.40
CA THR A 21 19.08 4.00 -11.92
C THR A 21 18.93 3.03 -13.09
N GLY A 22 19.46 1.81 -12.93
CA GLY A 22 19.16 0.69 -13.80
C GLY A 22 17.98 -0.11 -13.25
N LYS A 23 17.14 -0.69 -14.09
CA LYS A 23 16.14 -1.68 -13.69
C LYS A 23 16.72 -3.07 -13.94
N LEU A 24 17.01 -3.83 -12.90
CA LEU A 24 17.30 -5.26 -13.03
C LEU A 24 16.02 -5.98 -13.52
N ARG A 25 15.95 -6.22 -14.82
CA ARG A 25 14.84 -6.95 -15.44
C ARG A 25 15.10 -8.44 -15.34
N ARG A 26 14.09 -9.21 -14.99
CA ARG A 26 14.17 -10.68 -14.82
C ARG A 26 14.14 -11.46 -16.15
N TYR A 27 13.89 -10.79 -17.27
CA TYR A 27 13.87 -11.36 -18.60
C TYR A 27 15.04 -10.81 -19.42
N PHE A 28 15.48 -11.57 -20.42
CA PHE A 28 16.56 -11.18 -21.29
C PHE A 28 16.17 -9.93 -22.10
N ASP A 29 16.84 -8.81 -21.81
CA ASP A 29 16.71 -7.55 -22.54
C ASP A 29 18.12 -7.01 -22.77
N TRP A 30 18.42 -6.52 -23.96
CA TRP A 30 19.71 -5.88 -24.28
C TRP A 30 20.09 -4.76 -23.32
N LYS A 31 19.10 -4.15 -22.68
CA LYS A 31 19.29 -3.16 -21.61
C LYS A 31 19.92 -3.74 -20.34
N ASN A 32 19.90 -5.06 -20.16
CA ASN A 32 20.60 -5.71 -19.04
C ASN A 32 22.11 -5.54 -19.11
N PHE A 33 22.68 -5.31 -20.30
CA PHE A 33 24.09 -5.01 -20.47
C PHE A 33 24.46 -3.56 -20.17
N THR A 34 23.54 -2.62 -20.31
CA THR A 34 23.75 -1.19 -20.03
C THR A 34 23.35 -0.81 -18.59
N ASP A 35 22.49 -1.60 -17.96
CA ASP A 35 22.00 -1.33 -16.61
C ASP A 35 23.08 -1.39 -15.51
N PRO A 36 24.12 -2.28 -15.54
CA PRO A 36 25.23 -2.21 -14.60
C PRO A 36 26.00 -0.89 -14.63
N PHE A 37 26.24 -0.34 -15.82
CA PHE A 37 26.88 0.98 -15.97
C PHE A 37 26.00 2.11 -15.44
N ARG A 38 24.69 2.02 -15.61
CA ARG A 38 23.73 2.98 -15.05
C ARG A 38 23.66 2.89 -13.53
N VAL A 39 23.71 1.69 -12.97
CA VAL A 39 23.79 1.47 -11.52
C VAL A 39 25.08 2.05 -10.96
N ALA A 40 26.24 1.81 -11.61
CA ALA A 40 27.52 2.41 -11.22
C ALA A 40 27.46 3.95 -11.30
N ALA A 41 26.97 4.51 -12.41
CA ALA A 41 26.81 5.95 -12.55
C ALA A 41 25.85 6.54 -11.47
N GLY A 42 24.79 5.81 -11.13
CA GLY A 42 23.87 6.16 -10.05
C GLY A 42 24.56 6.14 -8.68
N ALA A 43 25.43 5.16 -8.43
CA ALA A 43 26.21 5.07 -7.21
C ALA A 43 27.19 6.26 -7.05
N PHE A 44 27.91 6.62 -8.12
CA PHE A 44 28.78 7.80 -8.12
C PHE A 44 27.99 9.09 -7.93
N GLN A 45 26.86 9.24 -8.62
CA GLN A 45 25.99 10.41 -8.47
C GLN A 45 25.43 10.50 -7.04
N SER A 46 25.02 9.39 -6.46
CA SER A 46 24.52 9.33 -5.08
C SER A 46 25.62 9.67 -4.07
N ALA A 47 26.82 9.11 -4.22
CA ALA A 47 27.96 9.44 -3.38
C ALA A 47 28.31 10.94 -3.45
N HIS A 48 28.36 11.51 -4.67
CA HIS A 48 28.59 12.94 -4.84
C HIS A 48 27.52 13.79 -4.16
N LEU A 49 26.25 13.42 -4.29
CA LEU A 49 25.13 14.11 -3.62
C LEU A 49 25.24 14.00 -2.11
N MET A 50 25.54 12.84 -1.55
CA MET A 50 25.71 12.65 -0.10
C MET A 50 26.86 13.51 0.43
N GLY A 51 28.00 13.57 -0.27
CA GLY A 51 29.14 14.44 0.09
C GLY A 51 28.81 15.93 0.02
N LYS A 52 27.93 16.33 -0.91
CA LYS A 52 27.49 17.74 -1.05
C LYS A 52 26.43 18.13 -0.03
N ILE A 53 25.41 17.28 0.17
CA ILE A 53 24.27 17.55 1.04
C ILE A 53 24.65 17.34 2.51
N LYS A 54 25.49 16.34 2.80
CA LYS A 54 25.91 15.91 4.15
C LYS A 54 24.72 15.72 5.09
N PRO A 55 23.76 14.85 4.73
CA PRO A 55 22.59 14.67 5.58
C PRO A 55 22.98 13.95 6.88
N ASP A 56 22.25 14.23 7.97
CA ASP A 56 22.46 13.58 9.27
C ASP A 56 21.98 12.13 9.26
N VAL A 57 20.97 11.80 8.42
CA VAL A 57 20.40 10.48 8.27
C VAL A 57 19.82 10.29 6.86
N CYS A 58 19.80 9.05 6.38
CA CYS A 58 19.12 8.66 5.16
C CYS A 58 17.98 7.68 5.49
N PHE A 59 16.74 8.07 5.14
CA PHE A 59 15.59 7.17 5.22
C PHE A 59 15.22 6.60 3.85
N SER A 60 15.09 5.29 3.75
CA SER A 60 14.78 4.58 2.49
C SER A 60 13.49 3.75 2.60
N LYS A 61 12.52 4.02 1.72
CA LYS A 61 11.32 3.18 1.54
C LYS A 61 11.55 1.97 0.61
N GLY A 62 12.81 1.71 0.25
CA GLY A 62 13.16 0.61 -0.65
C GLY A 62 13.03 0.98 -2.14
N GLY A 63 12.95 -0.03 -2.98
CA GLY A 63 12.97 0.12 -4.44
C GLY A 63 14.40 0.20 -5.02
N PHE A 64 14.56 -0.08 -6.33
CA PHE A 64 15.88 -0.15 -6.96
C PHE A 64 16.63 1.19 -6.97
N VAL A 65 15.89 2.30 -6.96
CA VAL A 65 16.46 3.67 -6.87
C VAL A 65 17.18 3.89 -5.54
N ALA A 66 16.71 3.25 -4.47
CA ALA A 66 17.27 3.40 -3.14
C ALA A 66 18.66 2.75 -2.99
N VAL A 67 18.94 1.65 -3.69
CA VAL A 67 20.20 0.90 -3.53
C VAL A 67 21.45 1.77 -3.72
N PRO A 68 21.63 2.50 -4.85
CA PRO A 68 22.76 3.39 -5.00
C PRO A 68 22.79 4.54 -3.97
N VAL A 69 21.64 5.01 -3.52
CA VAL A 69 21.55 6.07 -2.51
C VAL A 69 22.00 5.57 -1.14
N VAL A 70 21.55 4.38 -0.73
CA VAL A 70 21.98 3.72 0.52
C VAL A 70 23.49 3.46 0.51
N PHE A 71 24.04 3.00 -0.62
CA PHE A 71 25.47 2.79 -0.77
C PHE A 71 26.26 4.11 -0.70
N GLY A 72 25.78 5.16 -1.35
CA GLY A 72 26.37 6.50 -1.27
C GLY A 72 26.35 7.05 0.15
N ALA A 73 25.26 6.88 0.89
CA ALA A 73 25.14 7.27 2.31
C ALA A 73 26.17 6.52 3.17
N TRP A 74 26.28 5.19 2.98
CA TRP A 74 27.26 4.36 3.70
C TRP A 74 28.71 4.81 3.43
N LEU A 75 29.08 5.13 2.20
CA LEU A 75 30.40 5.65 1.85
C LEU A 75 30.75 6.96 2.60
N HIS A 76 29.77 7.78 2.90
CA HIS A 76 29.92 9.04 3.61
C HIS A 76 29.62 8.93 5.12
N HIS A 77 29.53 7.68 5.65
CA HIS A 77 29.23 7.41 7.05
C HIS A 77 27.87 7.97 7.53
N VAL A 78 26.95 8.27 6.59
CA VAL A 78 25.60 8.71 6.91
C VAL A 78 24.79 7.48 7.35
N PRO A 79 24.22 7.48 8.57
CA PRO A 79 23.40 6.36 9.02
C PRO A 79 22.15 6.20 8.18
N VAL A 80 21.75 4.94 7.95
CA VAL A 80 20.61 4.62 7.09
C VAL A 80 19.57 3.82 7.87
N VAL A 81 18.32 4.26 7.78
CA VAL A 81 17.12 3.51 8.20
C VAL A 81 16.36 3.11 6.95
N CYS A 82 16.05 1.82 6.79
CA CYS A 82 15.20 1.32 5.70
C CYS A 82 13.81 0.95 6.21
N HIS A 83 12.84 0.98 5.31
CA HIS A 83 11.50 0.42 5.55
C HIS A 83 11.17 -0.63 4.49
N GLU A 84 10.66 -1.80 4.94
CA GLU A 84 10.12 -2.84 4.06
C GLU A 84 8.62 -2.92 4.26
N SER A 85 7.89 -2.74 3.18
CA SER A 85 6.43 -2.70 3.21
C SER A 85 5.78 -4.08 3.03
N ASP A 86 6.37 -4.95 2.22
CA ASP A 86 5.82 -6.28 1.95
C ASP A 86 6.30 -7.33 2.95
N LEU A 87 5.56 -8.44 3.05
CA LEU A 87 5.92 -9.54 3.94
C LEU A 87 7.27 -10.16 3.58
N THR A 88 7.57 -10.28 2.27
CA THR A 88 8.87 -10.78 1.82
C THR A 88 9.81 -9.64 1.47
N PRO A 89 11.02 -9.62 2.06
CA PRO A 89 11.98 -8.57 1.77
C PRO A 89 12.29 -8.47 0.28
N GLY A 90 12.07 -7.29 -0.31
CA GLY A 90 12.42 -6.99 -1.69
C GLY A 90 13.92 -7.10 -1.95
N LEU A 91 14.33 -7.38 -3.20
CA LEU A 91 15.76 -7.50 -3.57
C LEU A 91 16.54 -6.22 -3.22
N ALA A 92 15.94 -5.05 -3.37
CA ALA A 92 16.57 -3.79 -3.02
C ALA A 92 16.93 -3.72 -1.54
N ASN A 93 16.00 -4.09 -0.64
CA ASN A 93 16.25 -4.10 0.80
C ASN A 93 17.23 -5.22 1.21
N LYS A 94 17.21 -6.38 0.53
CA LYS A 94 18.22 -7.43 0.73
C LYS A 94 19.63 -6.94 0.38
N LEU A 95 19.78 -6.23 -0.73
CA LEU A 95 21.07 -5.66 -1.16
C LEU A 95 21.52 -4.50 -0.25
N SER A 96 20.59 -3.71 0.26
CA SER A 96 20.87 -2.59 1.16
C SER A 96 21.19 -3.03 2.60
N ARG A 97 20.73 -4.22 3.04
CA ARG A 97 20.84 -4.71 4.41
C ARG A 97 22.23 -4.59 5.06
N PRO A 98 23.37 -4.90 4.37
CA PRO A 98 24.69 -4.74 4.96
C PRO A 98 25.02 -3.29 5.36
N PHE A 99 24.47 -2.32 4.66
CA PHE A 99 24.79 -0.89 4.73
C PHE A 99 23.85 -0.09 5.62
N VAL A 100 22.79 -0.72 6.19
CA VAL A 100 21.79 -0.03 7.01
C VAL A 100 22.02 -0.27 8.50
N ARG A 101 21.65 0.70 9.32
CA ARG A 101 21.67 0.61 10.78
C ARG A 101 20.44 -0.09 11.33
N ARG A 102 19.25 0.30 10.87
CA ARG A 102 17.96 -0.23 11.33
C ARG A 102 17.02 -0.47 10.13
N ILE A 103 16.13 -1.42 10.28
CA ILE A 103 15.11 -1.74 9.27
C ILE A 103 13.74 -1.79 9.95
N ALA A 104 12.87 -0.86 9.57
CA ALA A 104 11.47 -0.90 9.93
C ALA A 104 10.71 -1.87 8.99
N THR A 105 9.79 -2.65 9.49
CA THR A 105 8.98 -3.56 8.68
C THR A 105 7.50 -3.43 8.97
N THR A 106 6.67 -3.71 7.97
CA THR A 106 5.22 -3.73 8.13
C THR A 106 4.72 -5.04 8.73
N PHE A 107 5.40 -6.15 8.41
CA PHE A 107 4.99 -7.49 8.83
C PHE A 107 6.00 -8.10 9.81
N PRO A 108 5.52 -8.80 10.87
CA PRO A 108 6.42 -9.44 11.84
C PRO A 108 7.27 -10.54 11.21
N GLU A 109 6.75 -11.27 10.22
CA GLU A 109 7.49 -12.30 9.49
C GLU A 109 8.68 -11.69 8.74
N CYS A 110 8.51 -10.49 8.18
CA CYS A 110 9.59 -9.77 7.52
C CYS A 110 10.70 -9.37 8.50
N ALA A 111 10.33 -8.91 9.69
CA ALA A 111 11.30 -8.57 10.74
C ALA A 111 12.12 -9.81 11.14
N GLN A 112 11.47 -10.97 11.32
CA GLN A 112 12.16 -12.24 11.63
C GLN A 112 13.16 -12.63 10.52
N MET A 113 12.76 -12.53 9.24
CA MET A 113 13.64 -12.85 8.11
C MET A 113 14.85 -11.90 8.01
N LEU A 114 14.70 -10.65 8.39
CA LEU A 114 15.75 -9.64 8.31
C LEU A 114 16.66 -9.63 9.56
N GLY A 115 16.23 -10.24 10.67
CA GLY A 115 17.03 -10.45 11.88
C GLY A 115 17.20 -9.21 12.75
N ALA A 116 18.27 -9.17 13.57
CA ALA A 116 18.43 -8.25 14.69
C ALA A 116 18.37 -6.74 14.35
N LYS A 117 18.61 -6.35 13.10
CA LYS A 117 18.47 -4.95 12.67
C LYS A 117 17.02 -4.55 12.38
N ALA A 118 16.11 -5.51 12.30
CA ALA A 118 14.73 -5.29 11.87
C ALA A 118 13.75 -5.29 13.04
N GLU A 119 12.79 -4.40 12.95
CA GLU A 119 11.70 -4.22 13.93
C GLU A 119 10.38 -4.07 13.19
N MET A 120 9.34 -4.78 13.63
CA MET A 120 7.98 -4.59 13.11
C MET A 120 7.37 -3.33 13.73
N VAL A 121 7.06 -2.36 12.89
CA VAL A 121 6.57 -1.04 13.33
C VAL A 121 5.27 -0.61 12.63
N GLY A 122 4.85 -1.32 11.60
CA GLY A 122 3.79 -0.87 10.68
C GLY A 122 4.35 0.00 9.54
N THR A 123 3.51 0.84 8.96
CA THR A 123 3.86 1.71 7.83
C THR A 123 3.57 3.17 8.18
N PRO A 124 4.46 4.14 7.85
CA PRO A 124 4.12 5.55 7.97
C PRO A 124 2.88 5.88 7.13
N LEU A 125 1.83 6.37 7.78
CA LEU A 125 0.56 6.71 7.16
C LEU A 125 0.35 8.22 7.09
N ARG A 126 -0.50 8.65 6.15
CA ARG A 126 -0.84 10.06 5.98
C ARG A 126 -1.80 10.51 7.08
N PRO A 127 -1.52 11.59 7.83
CA PRO A 127 -2.42 12.07 8.90
C PRO A 127 -3.81 12.44 8.40
N GLU A 128 -3.95 12.82 7.11
CA GLU A 128 -5.22 13.19 6.49
C GLU A 128 -6.23 12.04 6.49
N LEU A 129 -5.77 10.80 6.43
CA LEU A 129 -6.64 9.60 6.45
C LEU A 129 -7.51 9.53 7.72
N PHE A 130 -7.02 10.07 8.83
CA PHE A 130 -7.72 10.05 10.13
C PHE A 130 -8.67 11.24 10.32
N ARG A 131 -8.73 12.17 9.38
CA ARG A 131 -9.54 13.41 9.46
C ARG A 131 -10.81 13.34 8.62
N GLY A 132 -11.12 12.18 8.04
CA GLY A 132 -12.30 11.98 7.21
C GLY A 132 -13.61 12.11 7.99
N SER A 133 -14.63 12.62 7.31
CA SER A 133 -15.99 12.76 7.82
C SER A 133 -16.95 11.82 7.10
N ARG A 134 -17.61 10.91 7.85
CA ARG A 134 -18.64 10.02 7.32
C ARG A 134 -19.72 10.79 6.55
N ALA A 135 -20.22 11.89 7.12
CA ALA A 135 -21.29 12.68 6.50
C ALA A 135 -20.86 13.28 5.15
N LYS A 136 -19.62 13.78 5.05
CA LYS A 136 -19.08 14.28 3.77
C LYS A 136 -18.89 13.16 2.76
N GLY A 137 -18.39 12.00 3.20
CA GLY A 137 -18.23 10.82 2.35
C GLY A 137 -19.56 10.33 1.77
N LEU A 138 -20.60 10.20 2.62
CA LEU A 138 -21.96 9.84 2.18
C LEU A 138 -22.53 10.87 1.18
N SER A 139 -22.39 12.17 1.48
CA SER A 139 -22.83 13.23 0.57
C SER A 139 -22.11 13.19 -0.78
N PHE A 140 -20.80 12.97 -0.78
CA PHE A 140 -20.01 12.84 -2.00
C PHE A 140 -20.43 11.63 -2.85
N LEU A 141 -20.77 10.51 -2.18
CA LEU A 141 -21.20 9.27 -2.82
C LEU A 141 -22.68 9.29 -3.21
N HIS A 142 -23.42 10.32 -2.83
CA HIS A 142 -24.88 10.43 -2.98
C HIS A 142 -25.67 9.31 -2.28
N PHE A 143 -25.17 8.86 -1.11
CA PHE A 143 -25.84 7.89 -0.25
C PHE A 143 -26.56 8.57 0.91
N ASP A 144 -27.73 8.04 1.28
CA ASP A 144 -28.56 8.59 2.38
C ASP A 144 -28.15 8.10 3.78
N GLY A 145 -27.26 7.10 3.83
CA GLY A 145 -26.74 6.51 5.06
C GLY A 145 -27.69 5.52 5.73
N THR A 146 -28.78 5.10 5.07
CA THR A 146 -29.70 4.10 5.59
C THR A 146 -29.14 2.67 5.51
N LYS A 147 -28.21 2.43 4.57
CA LYS A 147 -27.50 1.16 4.40
C LYS A 147 -26.04 1.29 4.80
N PRO A 148 -25.39 0.18 5.21
CA PRO A 148 -23.94 0.15 5.34
C PRO A 148 -23.25 0.34 3.97
N VAL A 149 -22.09 1.00 3.98
CA VAL A 149 -21.32 1.28 2.76
C VAL A 149 -20.26 0.20 2.55
N LEU A 150 -20.35 -0.52 1.43
CA LEU A 150 -19.30 -1.37 0.90
C LEU A 150 -18.40 -0.54 0.00
N LEU A 151 -17.16 -0.34 0.40
CA LEU A 151 -16.13 0.32 -0.42
C LEU A 151 -15.30 -0.73 -1.16
N MET A 152 -15.25 -0.65 -2.50
CA MET A 152 -14.27 -1.36 -3.31
C MET A 152 -13.15 -0.43 -3.76
N MET A 153 -11.88 -0.79 -3.49
CA MET A 153 -10.71 -0.04 -3.94
C MET A 153 -9.61 -0.99 -4.44
N GLY A 154 -9.36 -1.00 -5.76
CA GLY A 154 -8.43 -1.91 -6.44
C GLY A 154 -7.02 -1.38 -6.68
N GLY A 155 -6.69 -0.18 -6.20
CA GLY A 155 -5.45 0.54 -6.51
C GLY A 155 -5.58 1.48 -7.72
N SER A 156 -4.53 2.29 -7.98
CA SER A 156 -4.57 3.41 -8.95
C SER A 156 -4.84 3.00 -10.41
N LEU A 157 -4.47 1.79 -10.81
CA LEU A 157 -4.74 1.24 -12.14
C LEU A 157 -6.04 0.43 -12.21
N GLY A 158 -6.73 0.28 -11.07
CA GLY A 158 -7.90 -0.56 -10.93
C GLY A 158 -7.55 -2.06 -10.83
N ALA A 159 -8.60 -2.85 -10.63
CA ALA A 159 -8.50 -4.31 -10.51
C ALA A 159 -9.56 -4.94 -11.42
N GLN A 160 -9.34 -4.96 -12.74
CA GLN A 160 -10.36 -5.29 -13.75
C GLN A 160 -11.18 -6.55 -13.43
N ALA A 161 -10.53 -7.64 -12.98
CA ALA A 161 -11.23 -8.87 -12.61
C ALA A 161 -12.16 -8.66 -11.41
N VAL A 162 -11.74 -7.91 -10.39
CA VAL A 162 -12.56 -7.59 -9.21
C VAL A 162 -13.65 -6.60 -9.57
N ASN A 163 -13.31 -5.56 -10.38
CA ASN A 163 -14.30 -4.60 -10.89
C ASN A 163 -15.44 -5.32 -11.61
N LYS A 164 -15.09 -6.27 -12.51
CA LYS A 164 -16.10 -7.06 -13.24
C LYS A 164 -16.95 -7.90 -12.28
N ALA A 165 -16.32 -8.68 -11.41
CA ALA A 165 -17.04 -9.55 -10.49
C ALA A 165 -17.96 -8.76 -9.53
N LEU A 166 -17.51 -7.60 -9.04
CA LEU A 166 -18.34 -6.71 -8.22
C LEU A 166 -19.54 -6.18 -8.99
N ARG A 167 -19.36 -5.73 -10.24
CA ARG A 167 -20.44 -5.21 -11.08
C ARG A 167 -21.48 -6.30 -11.37
N ASP A 168 -21.01 -7.50 -11.70
CA ASP A 168 -21.89 -8.65 -11.93
C ASP A 168 -22.64 -9.06 -10.64
N ALA A 169 -22.08 -8.76 -9.45
CA ALA A 169 -22.69 -9.05 -8.15
C ALA A 169 -23.63 -7.95 -7.62
N LEU A 170 -23.69 -6.76 -8.25
CA LEU A 170 -24.51 -5.64 -7.76
C LEU A 170 -25.96 -6.00 -7.45
N PRO A 171 -26.67 -6.79 -8.29
CA PRO A 171 -28.06 -7.18 -7.98
C PRO A 171 -28.23 -7.94 -6.66
N MET A 172 -27.18 -8.65 -6.22
CA MET A 172 -27.16 -9.39 -4.95
C MET A 172 -26.72 -8.54 -3.75
N LEU A 173 -25.99 -7.44 -4.00
CA LEU A 173 -25.36 -6.65 -2.97
C LEU A 173 -26.16 -5.38 -2.60
N THR A 174 -26.77 -4.72 -3.59
CA THR A 174 -27.43 -3.42 -3.39
C THR A 174 -28.70 -3.47 -2.55
N GLY A 175 -29.23 -4.64 -2.30
CA GLY A 175 -30.29 -4.84 -1.28
C GLY A 175 -29.80 -4.63 0.15
N THR A 176 -28.54 -4.94 0.42
CA THR A 176 -27.94 -4.86 1.77
C THR A 176 -27.01 -3.66 1.92
N PHE A 177 -26.22 -3.31 0.89
CA PHE A 177 -25.20 -2.28 0.93
C PHE A 177 -25.49 -1.16 -0.06
N ASP A 178 -25.02 0.04 0.28
CA ASP A 178 -24.66 1.04 -0.71
C ASP A 178 -23.19 0.78 -1.13
N VAL A 179 -22.93 0.70 -2.44
CA VAL A 179 -21.64 0.25 -2.99
C VAL A 179 -20.88 1.43 -3.58
N ALA A 180 -19.78 1.83 -2.95
CA ALA A 180 -18.82 2.81 -3.43
C ALA A 180 -17.67 2.08 -4.16
N HIS A 181 -17.47 2.38 -5.44
CA HIS A 181 -16.50 1.67 -6.28
C HIS A 181 -15.43 2.62 -6.84
N ILE A 182 -14.21 2.57 -6.30
CA ILE A 182 -13.04 3.23 -6.88
C ILE A 182 -12.42 2.28 -7.91
N CYS A 183 -12.87 2.40 -9.16
CA CYS A 183 -12.62 1.41 -10.21
C CYS A 183 -11.25 1.54 -10.90
N GLY A 184 -10.53 2.67 -10.68
CA GLY A 184 -9.27 2.98 -11.37
C GLY A 184 -9.48 3.71 -12.69
N LYS A 185 -8.44 4.42 -13.12
CA LYS A 185 -8.48 5.27 -14.32
C LYS A 185 -8.87 4.50 -15.59
N GLY A 186 -9.83 5.01 -16.35
CA GLY A 186 -10.32 4.42 -17.59
C GLY A 186 -11.25 3.20 -17.41
N ASN A 187 -11.73 2.96 -16.18
CA ASN A 187 -12.57 1.79 -15.88
C ASN A 187 -14.01 2.14 -15.45
N LEU A 188 -14.49 3.36 -15.73
CA LEU A 188 -15.90 3.68 -15.54
C LEU A 188 -16.77 2.86 -16.51
N ASP A 189 -17.95 2.50 -16.05
CA ASP A 189 -18.99 1.86 -16.85
C ASP A 189 -20.25 2.74 -16.85
N PRO A 190 -20.43 3.59 -17.89
CA PRO A 190 -21.56 4.51 -17.94
C PRO A 190 -22.93 3.84 -17.92
N THR A 191 -23.02 2.56 -18.24
CA THR A 191 -24.30 1.82 -18.22
C THR A 191 -24.83 1.62 -16.80
N LEU A 192 -23.95 1.74 -15.80
CA LEU A 192 -24.25 1.56 -14.39
C LEU A 192 -24.46 2.85 -13.60
N ASP A 193 -24.34 4.03 -14.23
CA ASP A 193 -24.42 5.35 -13.54
C ASP A 193 -25.77 5.60 -12.85
N LYS A 194 -26.83 4.91 -13.27
CA LYS A 194 -28.17 5.02 -12.68
C LYS A 194 -28.55 3.83 -11.80
N THR A 195 -27.60 2.97 -11.44
CA THR A 195 -27.88 1.82 -10.58
C THR A 195 -28.12 2.29 -9.14
N PRO A 196 -29.32 2.08 -8.57
CA PRO A 196 -29.61 2.49 -7.21
C PRO A 196 -28.66 1.83 -6.20
N GLY A 197 -28.13 2.62 -5.26
CA GLY A 197 -27.18 2.11 -4.25
C GLY A 197 -25.79 1.79 -4.80
N TYR A 198 -25.42 2.32 -6.00
CA TYR A 198 -24.09 2.16 -6.56
C TYR A 198 -23.52 3.47 -7.07
N THR A 199 -22.32 3.81 -6.63
CA THR A 199 -21.57 4.98 -7.11
C THR A 199 -20.16 4.54 -7.50
N GLN A 200 -19.71 4.92 -8.70
CA GLN A 200 -18.37 4.62 -9.20
C GLN A 200 -17.57 5.89 -9.46
N VAL A 201 -16.27 5.83 -9.16
CA VAL A 201 -15.31 6.90 -9.44
C VAL A 201 -13.99 6.28 -9.91
N GLU A 202 -13.25 6.98 -10.77
CA GLU A 202 -11.95 6.47 -11.24
C GLU A 202 -10.87 6.54 -10.17
N PHE A 203 -10.81 7.67 -9.49
CA PHE A 203 -9.77 7.97 -8.51
C PHE A 203 -10.28 9.00 -7.50
N LEU A 204 -9.79 8.92 -6.27
CA LEU A 204 -10.02 9.90 -5.21
C LEU A 204 -8.69 10.43 -4.68
N ASP A 205 -8.62 11.70 -4.36
CA ASP A 205 -7.48 12.34 -3.72
C ASP A 205 -7.93 13.02 -2.41
N LYS A 206 -8.50 14.20 -2.50
CA LYS A 206 -8.96 14.98 -1.33
C LYS A 206 -10.19 14.37 -0.66
N GLU A 207 -11.04 13.71 -1.40
CA GLU A 207 -12.27 13.08 -0.94
C GLU A 207 -12.03 11.69 -0.32
N LEU A 208 -10.85 11.09 -0.55
CA LEU A 208 -10.54 9.74 -0.08
C LEU A 208 -10.69 9.56 1.43
N PRO A 209 -10.22 10.47 2.30
CA PRO A 209 -10.41 10.32 3.75
C PRO A 209 -11.89 10.28 4.14
N ASP A 210 -12.74 11.10 3.52
CA ASP A 210 -14.18 11.17 3.80
C ASP A 210 -14.88 9.88 3.33
N VAL A 211 -14.53 9.36 2.15
CA VAL A 211 -15.07 8.10 1.63
C VAL A 211 -14.63 6.91 2.49
N LEU A 212 -13.37 6.88 2.94
CA LEU A 212 -12.88 5.88 3.88
C LEU A 212 -13.60 5.95 5.24
N ALA A 213 -13.92 7.16 5.71
CA ALA A 213 -14.71 7.35 6.94
C ALA A 213 -16.17 6.87 6.76
N ALA A 214 -16.71 6.94 5.54
CA ALA A 214 -18.06 6.45 5.23
C ALA A 214 -18.12 4.91 5.11
N ALA A 215 -17.02 4.26 4.74
CA ALA A 215 -16.98 2.81 4.51
C ALA A 215 -17.22 2.00 5.80
N ASP A 216 -18.11 1.01 5.74
CA ASP A 216 -18.40 0.07 6.82
C ASP A 216 -17.77 -1.31 6.57
N LEU A 217 -17.54 -1.66 5.29
CA LEU A 217 -16.87 -2.86 4.83
C LEU A 217 -15.98 -2.51 3.63
N VAL A 218 -14.81 -3.10 3.52
CA VAL A 218 -13.88 -2.85 2.42
C VAL A 218 -13.58 -4.13 1.64
N LEU A 219 -13.72 -4.05 0.32
CA LEU A 219 -13.21 -5.02 -0.64
C LEU A 219 -11.98 -4.44 -1.33
N SER A 220 -10.83 -5.10 -1.25
CA SER A 220 -9.61 -4.56 -1.85
C SER A 220 -8.63 -5.63 -2.32
N ARG A 221 -7.63 -5.18 -3.09
CA ARG A 221 -6.38 -5.92 -3.29
C ARG A 221 -5.54 -5.90 -2.00
N ALA A 222 -4.55 -6.79 -1.92
CA ALA A 222 -3.69 -6.93 -0.75
C ALA A 222 -2.33 -6.22 -0.89
N GLY A 223 -2.33 -5.00 -1.43
CA GLY A 223 -1.15 -4.14 -1.44
C GLY A 223 -0.84 -3.64 -0.02
N SER A 224 0.39 -3.79 0.44
CA SER A 224 0.78 -3.56 1.84
C SER A 224 0.40 -2.18 2.39
N ASN A 225 0.58 -1.11 1.60
CA ASN A 225 0.23 0.24 2.06
C ASN A 225 -1.28 0.38 2.31
N ALA A 226 -2.12 -0.05 1.34
CA ALA A 226 -3.57 0.01 1.49
C ALA A 226 -4.08 -0.85 2.65
N LEU A 227 -3.47 -2.03 2.87
CA LEU A 227 -3.78 -2.87 4.01
C LEU A 227 -3.58 -2.14 5.34
N MET A 228 -2.47 -1.42 5.48
CA MET A 228 -2.18 -0.68 6.71
C MET A 228 -3.12 0.51 6.88
N GLU A 229 -3.50 1.19 5.81
CA GLU A 229 -4.52 2.25 5.83
C GLU A 229 -5.87 1.71 6.36
N PHE A 230 -6.35 0.58 5.83
CA PHE A 230 -7.60 -0.03 6.29
C PHE A 230 -7.52 -0.55 7.72
N GLN A 231 -6.41 -1.17 8.11
CA GLN A 231 -6.20 -1.61 9.48
C GLN A 231 -6.17 -0.45 10.47
N ALA A 232 -5.47 0.64 10.14
CA ALA A 232 -5.41 1.83 10.99
C ALA A 232 -6.79 2.46 11.19
N LEU A 233 -7.69 2.34 10.20
CA LEU A 233 -9.07 2.78 10.27
C LEU A 233 -10.01 1.71 10.88
N ALA A 234 -9.49 0.56 11.28
CA ALA A 234 -10.21 -0.58 11.84
C ALA A 234 -11.40 -1.03 10.97
N ARG A 235 -11.23 -1.02 9.64
CA ARG A 235 -12.28 -1.44 8.71
C ARG A 235 -12.26 -2.94 8.51
N PRO A 236 -13.41 -3.65 8.60
CA PRO A 236 -13.52 -5.04 8.19
C PRO A 236 -13.11 -5.19 6.72
N LEU A 237 -12.30 -6.21 6.41
CA LEU A 237 -11.68 -6.38 5.10
C LEU A 237 -12.03 -7.74 4.49
N LEU A 238 -12.47 -7.71 3.22
CA LEU A 238 -12.34 -8.85 2.31
C LEU A 238 -11.23 -8.55 1.30
N LEU A 239 -10.24 -9.39 1.24
CA LEU A 239 -9.09 -9.23 0.34
C LEU A 239 -9.15 -10.20 -0.83
N VAL A 240 -8.97 -9.66 -2.04
CA VAL A 240 -8.78 -10.44 -3.25
C VAL A 240 -7.37 -10.14 -3.79
N PRO A 241 -6.34 -10.89 -3.37
CA PRO A 241 -4.96 -10.64 -3.79
C PRO A 241 -4.78 -10.91 -5.30
N TYR A 242 -3.76 -10.27 -5.90
CA TYR A 242 -3.35 -10.61 -7.26
C TYR A 242 -2.88 -12.07 -7.34
N PRO A 243 -3.28 -12.82 -8.38
CA PRO A 243 -2.89 -14.21 -8.55
C PRO A 243 -1.38 -14.34 -8.81
N LYS A 244 -0.83 -15.54 -8.57
CA LYS A 244 0.54 -15.89 -8.96
C LYS A 244 0.69 -15.73 -10.48
N GLY A 245 1.79 -15.12 -10.91
CA GLY A 245 2.05 -14.84 -12.34
C GLY A 245 1.73 -13.39 -12.75
N ALA A 246 0.68 -12.77 -12.22
CA ALA A 246 0.41 -11.34 -12.41
C ALA A 246 1.22 -10.45 -11.44
N SER A 247 1.73 -11.02 -10.35
CA SER A 247 2.58 -10.38 -9.35
C SER A 247 3.67 -11.33 -8.86
N ARG A 248 4.55 -10.86 -7.96
CA ARG A 248 5.55 -11.72 -7.29
C ARG A 248 4.94 -12.70 -6.29
N GLY A 249 3.63 -12.66 -6.08
CA GLY A 249 2.93 -13.40 -5.02
C GLY A 249 2.94 -12.67 -3.67
N ASP A 250 3.57 -11.50 -3.57
CA ASP A 250 3.65 -10.73 -2.32
C ASP A 250 2.27 -10.43 -1.75
N GLN A 251 1.29 -10.10 -2.60
CA GLN A 251 -0.07 -9.81 -2.14
C GLN A 251 -0.78 -11.04 -1.54
N ILE A 252 -0.54 -12.25 -2.07
CA ILE A 252 -1.09 -13.47 -1.50
C ILE A 252 -0.52 -13.68 -0.09
N LEU A 253 0.79 -13.53 0.06
CA LEU A 253 1.45 -13.68 1.36
C LEU A 253 1.01 -12.60 2.35
N ASN A 254 0.89 -11.34 1.92
CA ASN A 254 0.37 -10.26 2.75
C ASN A 254 -1.04 -10.58 3.26
N ALA A 255 -1.95 -10.99 2.36
CA ALA A 255 -3.32 -11.34 2.70
C ALA A 255 -3.39 -12.53 3.68
N GLN A 256 -2.65 -13.61 3.41
CA GLN A 256 -2.59 -14.80 4.26
C GLN A 256 -2.03 -14.50 5.65
N SER A 257 -1.05 -13.60 5.78
CA SER A 257 -0.53 -13.17 7.08
C SER A 257 -1.61 -12.47 7.92
N LEU A 258 -2.43 -11.60 7.30
CA LEU A 258 -3.53 -10.94 8.00
C LEU A 258 -4.64 -11.94 8.35
N GLU A 259 -5.03 -12.79 7.42
CA GLU A 259 -6.07 -13.81 7.62
C GLU A 259 -5.71 -14.77 8.75
N LYS A 260 -4.48 -15.28 8.76
CA LYS A 260 -3.96 -16.16 9.83
C LYS A 260 -4.03 -15.51 11.22
N ARG A 261 -3.94 -14.18 11.28
CA ARG A 261 -4.09 -13.39 12.52
C ARG A 261 -5.54 -13.02 12.82
N GLY A 262 -6.50 -13.43 11.98
CA GLY A 262 -7.92 -13.12 12.15
C GLY A 262 -8.28 -11.65 11.87
N LEU A 263 -7.50 -10.94 11.05
CA LEU A 263 -7.66 -9.50 10.80
C LEU A 263 -8.46 -9.19 9.53
N CYS A 264 -8.68 -10.18 8.69
CA CYS A 264 -9.45 -10.07 7.45
C CYS A 264 -9.94 -11.44 6.98
N HIS A 265 -10.79 -11.44 5.96
CA HIS A 265 -11.05 -12.63 5.13
C HIS A 265 -10.36 -12.51 3.78
N VAL A 266 -10.08 -13.65 3.15
CA VAL A 266 -9.40 -13.72 1.85
C VAL A 266 -10.21 -14.58 0.88
N LEU A 267 -10.45 -14.03 -0.32
CA LEU A 267 -11.00 -14.78 -1.46
C LEU A 267 -9.92 -14.77 -2.56
N LEU A 268 -9.40 -15.94 -2.91
CA LEU A 268 -8.44 -16.03 -4.02
C LEU A 268 -9.14 -15.74 -5.36
N GLN A 269 -8.47 -14.99 -6.23
CA GLN A 269 -9.06 -14.56 -7.50
C GLN A 269 -9.48 -15.73 -8.40
N GLU A 270 -8.76 -16.84 -8.37
CA GLU A 270 -9.11 -18.06 -9.10
C GLU A 270 -10.44 -18.69 -8.67
N ASN A 271 -10.89 -18.43 -7.45
CA ASN A 271 -12.17 -18.92 -6.90
C ASN A 271 -13.28 -17.86 -6.97
N MET A 272 -12.98 -16.68 -7.53
CA MET A 272 -13.89 -15.55 -7.52
C MET A 272 -14.90 -15.64 -8.66
N THR A 273 -16.17 -15.78 -8.29
CA THR A 273 -17.37 -15.60 -9.12
C THR A 273 -18.24 -14.51 -8.47
N PRO A 274 -19.27 -13.97 -9.16
CA PRO A 274 -20.21 -13.04 -8.51
C PRO A 274 -20.86 -13.65 -7.25
N GLN A 275 -21.18 -14.92 -7.24
CA GLN A 275 -21.77 -15.60 -6.10
C GLN A 275 -20.78 -15.78 -4.95
N THR A 276 -19.58 -16.32 -5.21
CA THR A 276 -18.57 -16.54 -4.15
C THR A 276 -18.06 -15.22 -3.57
N LEU A 277 -18.01 -14.14 -4.38
CA LEU A 277 -17.69 -12.80 -3.91
C LEU A 277 -18.78 -12.27 -2.98
N THR A 278 -20.05 -12.44 -3.35
CA THR A 278 -21.20 -12.05 -2.52
C THR A 278 -21.19 -12.81 -1.19
N ASP A 279 -21.03 -14.12 -1.22
CA ASP A 279 -21.00 -14.97 -0.03
C ASP A 279 -19.86 -14.56 0.93
N ALA A 280 -18.66 -14.30 0.39
CA ALA A 280 -17.51 -13.86 1.16
C ALA A 280 -17.72 -12.45 1.77
N LEU A 281 -18.35 -11.53 1.03
CA LEU A 281 -18.70 -10.20 1.54
C LEU A 281 -19.74 -10.28 2.66
N MET A 282 -20.78 -11.11 2.48
CA MET A 282 -21.82 -11.32 3.51
C MET A 282 -21.23 -11.98 4.77
N GLN A 283 -20.34 -12.95 4.63
CA GLN A 283 -19.62 -13.55 5.74
C GLN A 283 -18.75 -12.51 6.47
N THR A 284 -17.97 -11.72 5.72
CA THR A 284 -17.12 -10.66 6.31
C THR A 284 -17.97 -9.64 7.06
N TRP A 285 -19.12 -9.29 6.51
CA TRP A 285 -20.08 -8.39 7.17
C TRP A 285 -20.69 -9.00 8.44
N ALA A 286 -21.06 -10.26 8.42
CA ALA A 286 -21.56 -10.96 9.59
C ALA A 286 -20.53 -11.02 10.75
N GLU A 287 -19.23 -11.16 10.39
CA GLU A 287 -18.13 -11.21 11.36
C GLU A 287 -17.45 -9.84 11.61
N ARG A 288 -18.01 -8.73 11.13
CA ARG A 288 -17.38 -7.39 11.16
C ARG A 288 -16.94 -6.94 12.56
N ASP A 289 -17.75 -7.22 13.59
CA ASP A 289 -17.46 -6.79 14.96
C ASP A 289 -16.25 -7.57 15.52
N LYS A 290 -16.16 -8.86 15.22
CA LYS A 290 -15.03 -9.73 15.57
C LYS A 290 -13.75 -9.26 14.87
N LEU A 291 -13.82 -9.01 13.55
CA LEU A 291 -12.69 -8.52 12.77
C LEU A 291 -12.22 -7.15 13.25
N THR A 292 -13.15 -6.22 13.49
CA THR A 292 -12.83 -4.88 14.02
C THR A 292 -12.16 -4.97 15.39
N ALA A 293 -12.65 -5.82 16.30
CA ALA A 293 -12.05 -6.03 17.60
C ALA A 293 -10.64 -6.63 17.48
N ALA A 294 -10.45 -7.61 16.59
CA ALA A 294 -9.14 -8.20 16.34
C ALA A 294 -8.13 -7.17 15.80
N VAL A 295 -8.54 -6.31 14.87
CA VAL A 295 -7.69 -5.24 14.32
C VAL A 295 -7.31 -4.22 15.41
N LYS A 296 -8.26 -3.81 16.26
CA LYS A 296 -7.98 -2.87 17.37
C LYS A 296 -7.01 -3.43 18.40
N ASN A 297 -6.97 -4.74 18.59
CA ASN A 297 -6.05 -5.43 19.51
C ASN A 297 -4.72 -5.84 18.83
N ALA A 298 -4.59 -5.66 17.52
CA ALA A 298 -3.37 -5.94 16.78
C ALA A 298 -2.32 -4.84 17.02
N PRO A 299 -1.02 -5.11 16.75
CA PRO A 299 0.00 -4.08 16.74
C PRO A 299 -0.39 -2.92 15.82
N PRO A 300 -0.02 -1.66 16.16
CA PRO A 300 -0.37 -0.49 15.37
C PRO A 300 0.03 -0.63 13.90
N ALA A 301 -0.90 -0.32 13.00
CA ALA A 301 -0.63 -0.28 11.55
C ALA A 301 0.13 0.99 11.15
N ASP A 302 -0.10 2.10 11.86
CA ASP A 302 0.64 3.35 11.66
C ASP A 302 1.97 3.32 12.40
N GLY A 303 3.04 3.20 11.62
CA GLY A 303 4.42 3.18 12.11
C GLY A 303 5.10 4.55 12.13
N THR A 304 4.39 5.65 11.87
CA THR A 304 5.00 6.97 11.68
C THR A 304 5.85 7.38 12.88
N LYS A 305 5.28 7.30 14.09
CA LYS A 305 5.98 7.67 15.33
C LYS A 305 7.23 6.81 15.53
N ARG A 306 7.11 5.49 15.43
CA ARG A 306 8.23 4.58 15.68
C ARG A 306 9.35 4.72 14.64
N VAL A 307 9.00 4.97 13.38
CA VAL A 307 9.99 5.24 12.32
C VAL A 307 10.75 6.54 12.60
N LEU A 308 10.09 7.59 13.08
CA LEU A 308 10.75 8.83 13.48
C LEU A 308 11.72 8.60 14.66
N GLU A 309 11.29 7.87 15.69
CA GLU A 309 12.15 7.48 16.81
C GLU A 309 13.39 6.69 16.34
N MET A 310 13.20 5.71 15.41
CA MET A 310 14.32 4.97 14.83
C MET A 310 15.30 5.85 14.05
N ILE A 311 14.80 6.89 13.39
CA ILE A 311 15.62 7.89 12.68
C ILE A 311 16.44 8.70 13.69
N GLU A 312 15.83 9.13 14.78
CA GLU A 312 16.51 9.87 15.86
C GLU A 312 17.56 9.00 16.58
N GLU A 313 17.25 7.74 16.89
CA GLU A 313 18.15 6.77 17.52
C GLU A 313 19.45 6.52 16.74
N VAL A 314 19.46 6.65 15.42
CA VAL A 314 20.66 6.41 14.61
C VAL A 314 21.48 7.67 14.33
N GLN A 315 20.97 8.85 14.66
CA GLN A 315 21.69 10.11 14.57
C GLN A 315 22.70 10.32 15.72
N THR A 316 22.42 9.67 16.86
CA THR A 316 23.30 9.67 18.04
C THR A 316 24.37 8.58 17.93
#